data_21e7880e5e29253835635573b5831807
#
_entry.id   21e7880e5e29253835635573b5831807
#
_cell.length_a   1.000
_cell.length_b   1.000
_cell.length_c   1.000
_cell.angle_alpha   90.00
_cell.angle_beta   90.00
_cell.angle_gamma   90.00
#
_symmetry.space_group_name_H-M   'P 1'
#
loop_
_entity.id
_entity.type
_entity.pdbx_description
1 polymer ?
#
loop_
_entity_poly.entity_id
_entity_poly.type
_entity_poly.pdbx_seq_one_letter_code
_entity_poly.pdbx_strand_id
1 'polypeptide(L)'
;MSREKILIRTSWVSTIGNAILSASKIIVGLFAGSLAVLGDGIDSATDVIISIVMIFTARIMNRPPSKKYVFGYEKAEGIATKILSLVIFYAGMQMLLSSVANIFSDATKEVPSAISIYVTVFSIIGKLLLAHYQYKQGKRIDSSMLTANAINMRNDVIISSGVLVGLVFTFIFKLPILDSITGLIISLFIIKSSVSIFIDSNVELMDGVKDVNVYNKIFEAVEEVPGASNPHRVRSRMIGNLYMITLDIEVNPQITITQAHEIAESVEKSIKSSIDNVYDILVHVEPAGECQTNEKFGIDKDMVEKTINKP
;
A
#
# COMPACT_ATOMS: atom_id res chain seq x y z
N MET A 1 -23.99 15.82 -10.20
CA MET A 1 -23.66 14.52 -9.56
C MET A 1 -22.94 14.85 -8.26
N SER A 2 -23.28 14.18 -7.14
CA SER A 2 -22.56 14.35 -5.89
C SER A 2 -21.12 13.83 -6.05
N ARG A 3 -20.18 14.37 -5.25
CA ARG A 3 -18.75 13.97 -5.20
C ARG A 3 -18.60 12.45 -5.09
N GLU A 4 -19.38 11.84 -4.18
CA GLU A 4 -19.40 10.40 -3.94
C GLU A 4 -19.80 9.58 -5.19
N LYS A 5 -20.86 9.99 -5.89
CA LYS A 5 -21.30 9.31 -7.13
C LYS A 5 -20.26 9.36 -8.24
N ILE A 6 -19.53 10.48 -8.36
CA ILE A 6 -18.42 10.60 -9.32
C ILE A 6 -17.28 9.67 -8.93
N LEU A 7 -16.90 9.64 -7.64
CA LEU A 7 -15.84 8.79 -7.12
C LEU A 7 -16.16 7.30 -7.38
N ILE A 8 -17.32 6.82 -6.97
CA ILE A 8 -17.72 5.42 -7.14
C ILE A 8 -17.77 5.05 -8.63
N ARG A 9 -18.40 5.88 -9.47
CA ARG A 9 -18.48 5.60 -10.90
C ARG A 9 -17.11 5.54 -11.56
N THR A 10 -16.23 6.47 -11.23
CA THR A 10 -14.88 6.52 -11.80
C THR A 10 -14.06 5.30 -11.38
N SER A 11 -14.14 4.90 -10.11
CA SER A 11 -13.45 3.71 -9.61
C SER A 11 -13.95 2.44 -10.31
N TRP A 12 -15.26 2.26 -10.47
CA TRP A 12 -15.82 1.09 -11.18
C TRP A 12 -15.42 1.06 -12.67
N VAL A 13 -15.48 2.20 -13.38
CA VAL A 13 -15.04 2.27 -14.78
C VAL A 13 -13.57 1.89 -14.91
N SER A 14 -12.74 2.35 -14.00
CA SER A 14 -11.31 2.01 -13.98
C SER A 14 -11.07 0.54 -13.67
N THR A 15 -11.72 -0.01 -12.65
CA THR A 15 -11.56 -1.43 -12.26
C THR A 15 -12.01 -2.37 -13.37
N ILE A 16 -13.19 -2.13 -13.95
CA ILE A 16 -13.70 -2.95 -15.05
C ILE A 16 -12.81 -2.82 -16.29
N GLY A 17 -12.39 -1.59 -16.62
CA GLY A 17 -11.49 -1.36 -17.75
C GLY A 17 -10.16 -2.10 -17.57
N ASN A 18 -9.52 -2.00 -16.41
CA ASN A 18 -8.30 -2.74 -16.10
C ASN A 18 -8.51 -4.25 -16.14
N ALA A 19 -9.65 -4.77 -15.65
CA ALA A 19 -9.96 -6.19 -15.71
C ALA A 19 -10.06 -6.70 -17.15
N ILE A 20 -10.69 -5.94 -18.05
CA ILE A 20 -10.78 -6.29 -19.47
C ILE A 20 -9.40 -6.29 -20.12
N LEU A 21 -8.59 -5.24 -19.88
CA LEU A 21 -7.26 -5.13 -20.45
C LEU A 21 -6.33 -6.24 -19.96
N SER A 22 -6.35 -6.53 -18.66
CA SER A 22 -5.58 -7.61 -18.05
C SER A 22 -5.99 -8.99 -18.57
N ALA A 23 -7.30 -9.31 -18.60
CA ALA A 23 -7.80 -10.55 -19.14
C ALA A 23 -7.41 -10.73 -20.63
N SER A 24 -7.48 -9.66 -21.42
CA SER A 24 -7.06 -9.69 -22.83
C SER A 24 -5.58 -10.05 -22.98
N LYS A 25 -4.69 -9.47 -22.15
CA LYS A 25 -3.26 -9.78 -22.15
C LYS A 25 -3.00 -11.23 -21.73
N ILE A 26 -3.63 -11.70 -20.64
CA ILE A 26 -3.46 -13.09 -20.16
C ILE A 26 -3.90 -14.07 -21.22
N ILE A 27 -5.10 -13.90 -21.78
CA ILE A 27 -5.65 -14.80 -22.79
C ILE A 27 -4.74 -14.82 -24.03
N VAL A 28 -4.40 -13.64 -24.55
CA VAL A 28 -3.54 -13.56 -25.75
C VAL A 28 -2.13 -14.04 -25.45
N GLY A 29 -1.57 -13.73 -24.29
CA GLY A 29 -0.23 -14.21 -23.88
C GLY A 29 -0.15 -15.73 -23.87
N LEU A 30 -1.19 -16.42 -23.34
CA LEU A 30 -1.28 -17.86 -23.33
C LEU A 30 -1.41 -18.46 -24.75
N PHE A 31 -2.32 -17.94 -25.56
CA PHE A 31 -2.58 -18.48 -26.91
C PHE A 31 -1.48 -18.11 -27.92
N ALA A 32 -0.87 -16.94 -27.78
CA ALA A 32 0.20 -16.49 -28.65
C ALA A 32 1.59 -17.00 -28.24
N GLY A 33 1.71 -17.68 -27.09
CA GLY A 33 2.95 -18.24 -26.58
C GLY A 33 3.97 -17.16 -26.12
N SER A 34 3.51 -15.96 -25.71
CA SER A 34 4.36 -14.88 -25.22
C SER A 34 4.37 -14.82 -23.70
N LEU A 35 5.51 -15.14 -23.10
CA LEU A 35 5.72 -15.00 -21.65
C LEU A 35 5.76 -13.54 -21.21
N ALA A 36 6.29 -12.66 -22.05
CA ALA A 36 6.33 -11.23 -21.76
C ALA A 36 4.93 -10.64 -21.62
N VAL A 37 4.01 -10.95 -22.56
CA VAL A 37 2.62 -10.48 -22.52
C VAL A 37 1.82 -11.12 -21.39
N LEU A 38 2.06 -12.40 -21.13
CA LEU A 38 1.43 -13.10 -20.01
C LEU A 38 1.80 -12.45 -18.69
N GLY A 39 3.08 -12.13 -18.48
CA GLY A 39 3.55 -11.47 -17.27
C GLY A 39 2.99 -10.06 -17.08
N ASP A 40 2.99 -9.26 -18.14
CA ASP A 40 2.35 -7.94 -18.13
C ASP A 40 0.83 -8.02 -17.85
N GLY A 41 0.20 -9.11 -18.30
CA GLY A 41 -1.19 -9.43 -17.96
C GLY A 41 -1.40 -9.78 -16.49
N ILE A 42 -0.51 -10.61 -15.91
CA ILE A 42 -0.53 -10.99 -14.49
C ILE A 42 -0.28 -9.77 -13.60
N ASP A 43 0.70 -8.93 -13.94
CA ASP A 43 0.99 -7.67 -13.22
C ASP A 43 -0.26 -6.77 -13.19
N SER A 44 -0.86 -6.54 -14.36
CA SER A 44 -2.11 -5.76 -14.45
C SER A 44 -3.32 -6.42 -13.74
N ALA A 45 -3.36 -7.76 -13.65
CA ALA A 45 -4.40 -8.49 -12.90
C ALA A 45 -4.26 -8.30 -11.40
N THR A 46 -3.02 -8.16 -10.91
CA THR A 46 -2.74 -7.89 -9.50
C THR A 46 -3.47 -6.67 -9.00
N ASP A 47 -3.43 -5.56 -9.73
CA ASP A 47 -4.12 -4.31 -9.38
C ASP A 47 -5.65 -4.49 -9.30
N VAL A 48 -6.21 -5.27 -10.23
CA VAL A 48 -7.65 -5.57 -10.24
C VAL A 48 -8.03 -6.42 -9.03
N ILE A 49 -7.23 -7.44 -8.72
CA ILE A 49 -7.49 -8.33 -7.59
C ILE A 49 -7.37 -7.56 -6.26
N ILE A 50 -6.34 -6.70 -6.12
CA ILE A 50 -6.20 -5.80 -4.95
C ILE A 50 -7.47 -4.96 -4.80
N SER A 51 -7.94 -4.33 -5.87
CA SER A 51 -9.16 -3.50 -5.84
C SER A 51 -10.41 -4.30 -5.42
N ILE A 52 -10.55 -5.54 -5.87
CA ILE A 52 -11.64 -6.44 -5.49
C ILE A 52 -11.53 -6.82 -4.01
N VAL A 53 -10.35 -7.21 -3.56
CA VAL A 53 -10.08 -7.56 -2.15
C VAL A 53 -10.41 -6.39 -1.25
N MET A 54 -10.00 -5.16 -1.60
CA MET A 54 -10.33 -3.95 -0.83
C MET A 54 -11.84 -3.71 -0.72
N ILE A 55 -12.63 -3.98 -1.78
CA ILE A 55 -14.10 -3.87 -1.72
C ILE A 55 -14.71 -4.88 -0.74
N PHE A 56 -14.21 -6.11 -0.72
CA PHE A 56 -14.69 -7.15 0.20
C PHE A 56 -14.28 -6.87 1.64
N THR A 57 -13.04 -6.48 1.87
CA THR A 57 -12.54 -6.16 3.20
C THR A 57 -13.21 -4.93 3.80
N ALA A 58 -13.48 -3.90 2.98
CA ALA A 58 -14.24 -2.73 3.41
C ALA A 58 -15.63 -3.08 3.99
N ARG A 59 -16.31 -4.10 3.45
CA ARG A 59 -17.58 -4.60 4.02
C ARG A 59 -17.39 -5.28 5.38
N ILE A 60 -16.25 -5.93 5.60
CA ILE A 60 -15.94 -6.59 6.88
C ILE A 60 -15.57 -5.54 7.92
N MET A 61 -14.75 -4.55 7.53
CA MET A 61 -14.30 -3.45 8.39
C MET A 61 -15.46 -2.58 8.89
N ASN A 62 -16.48 -2.37 8.06
CA ASN A 62 -17.68 -1.62 8.44
C ASN A 62 -18.60 -2.35 9.47
N ARG A 63 -18.26 -3.57 9.89
CA ARG A 63 -19.02 -4.25 10.95
C ARG A 63 -18.73 -3.63 12.31
N PRO A 64 -19.75 -3.45 13.15
CA PRO A 64 -19.54 -2.92 14.49
C PRO A 64 -18.62 -3.87 15.30
N PRO A 65 -17.84 -3.32 16.25
CA PRO A 65 -17.07 -4.12 17.17
C PRO A 65 -17.93 -5.18 17.87
N SER A 66 -17.34 -6.33 18.14
CA SER A 66 -18.01 -7.44 18.83
C SER A 66 -17.26 -7.82 20.11
N LYS A 67 -17.88 -8.64 20.96
CA LYS A 67 -17.24 -9.12 22.20
C LYS A 67 -15.91 -9.84 21.93
N LYS A 68 -15.73 -10.45 20.75
CA LYS A 68 -14.51 -11.12 20.33
C LYS A 68 -13.49 -10.15 19.68
N TYR A 69 -13.96 -9.13 18.99
CA TYR A 69 -13.16 -8.13 18.27
C TYR A 69 -13.54 -6.73 18.75
N VAL A 70 -13.03 -6.39 19.93
CA VAL A 70 -13.38 -5.13 20.62
C VAL A 70 -12.93 -3.89 19.84
N PHE A 71 -11.79 -3.97 19.14
CA PHE A 71 -11.26 -2.91 18.29
C PHE A 71 -11.79 -2.96 16.84
N GLY A 72 -12.83 -3.78 16.57
CA GLY A 72 -13.37 -3.92 15.23
C GLY A 72 -12.61 -4.92 14.35
N TYR A 73 -12.77 -4.76 13.04
CA TYR A 73 -12.26 -5.70 12.03
C TYR A 73 -11.27 -5.05 11.06
N GLU A 74 -10.69 -3.91 11.41
CA GLU A 74 -9.83 -3.12 10.55
C GLU A 74 -8.61 -3.92 10.03
N LYS A 75 -8.02 -4.79 10.86
CA LYS A 75 -6.90 -5.66 10.46
C LYS A 75 -7.26 -6.71 9.40
N ALA A 76 -8.54 -6.86 9.04
CA ALA A 76 -8.95 -7.77 7.96
C ALA A 76 -8.33 -7.41 6.61
N GLU A 77 -8.10 -6.12 6.35
CA GLU A 77 -7.42 -5.64 5.14
C GLU A 77 -5.97 -6.13 5.09
N GLY A 78 -5.21 -5.95 6.15
CA GLY A 78 -3.81 -6.39 6.23
C GLY A 78 -3.68 -7.92 6.04
N ILE A 79 -4.58 -8.71 6.64
CA ILE A 79 -4.60 -10.17 6.50
C ILE A 79 -4.90 -10.57 5.04
N ALA A 80 -5.91 -9.96 4.42
CA ALA A 80 -6.30 -10.26 3.05
C ALA A 80 -5.20 -9.87 2.06
N THR A 81 -4.59 -8.70 2.25
CA THR A 81 -3.46 -8.22 1.45
C THR A 81 -2.24 -9.13 1.57
N LYS A 82 -1.97 -9.66 2.77
CA LYS A 82 -0.88 -10.61 3.00
C LYS A 82 -1.10 -11.94 2.29
N ILE A 83 -2.31 -12.48 2.34
CA ILE A 83 -2.65 -13.72 1.60
C ILE A 83 -2.50 -13.48 0.10
N LEU A 84 -3.00 -12.36 -0.39
CA LEU A 84 -2.91 -11.98 -1.79
C LEU A 84 -1.46 -11.86 -2.27
N SER A 85 -0.58 -11.23 -1.47
CA SER A 85 0.84 -11.10 -1.83
C SER A 85 1.52 -12.46 -2.01
N LEU A 86 1.16 -13.49 -1.24
CA LEU A 86 1.67 -14.85 -1.43
C LEU A 86 1.18 -15.47 -2.74
N VAL A 87 -0.06 -15.22 -3.15
CA VAL A 87 -0.60 -15.69 -4.44
C VAL A 87 0.14 -15.03 -5.60
N ILE A 88 0.38 -13.72 -5.51
CA ILE A 88 1.14 -12.96 -6.52
C ILE A 88 2.58 -13.46 -6.59
N PHE A 89 3.21 -13.69 -5.44
CA PHE A 89 4.55 -14.26 -5.36
C PHE A 89 4.64 -15.61 -6.06
N TYR A 90 3.67 -16.49 -5.80
CA TYR A 90 3.60 -17.80 -6.46
C TYR A 90 3.47 -17.68 -7.98
N ALA A 91 2.61 -16.78 -8.46
CA ALA A 91 2.44 -16.53 -9.90
C ALA A 91 3.73 -16.00 -10.54
N GLY A 92 4.39 -15.03 -9.89
CA GLY A 92 5.69 -14.50 -10.32
C GLY A 92 6.79 -15.57 -10.34
N MET A 93 6.83 -16.46 -9.35
CA MET A 93 7.78 -17.57 -9.27
C MET A 93 7.55 -18.59 -10.38
N GLN A 94 6.30 -18.98 -10.65
CA GLN A 94 5.96 -19.87 -11.75
C GLN A 94 6.39 -19.29 -13.10
N MET A 95 6.16 -17.99 -13.29
CA MET A 95 6.58 -17.31 -14.50
C MET A 95 8.11 -17.23 -14.63
N LEU A 96 8.82 -16.97 -13.52
CA LEU A 96 10.27 -16.99 -13.49
C LEU A 96 10.82 -18.35 -13.91
N LEU A 97 10.32 -19.43 -13.31
CA LEU A 97 10.72 -20.80 -13.62
C LEU A 97 10.43 -21.15 -15.10
N SER A 98 9.27 -20.77 -15.61
CA SER A 98 8.92 -20.98 -17.03
C SER A 98 9.83 -20.18 -17.96
N SER A 99 10.17 -18.94 -17.64
CA SER A 99 11.08 -18.11 -18.43
C SER A 99 12.49 -18.70 -18.46
N VAL A 100 13.01 -19.12 -17.31
CA VAL A 100 14.32 -19.79 -17.19
C VAL A 100 14.32 -21.10 -17.96
N ALA A 101 13.32 -21.96 -17.76
CA ALA A 101 13.21 -23.22 -18.50
C ALA A 101 13.19 -22.99 -20.01
N ASN A 102 12.48 -21.95 -20.46
CA ASN A 102 12.45 -21.59 -21.88
C ASN A 102 13.80 -21.06 -22.38
N ILE A 103 14.55 -20.31 -21.60
CA ILE A 103 15.89 -19.81 -22.01
C ILE A 103 16.85 -20.96 -22.25
N PHE A 104 16.85 -21.99 -21.38
CA PHE A 104 17.78 -23.12 -21.43
C PHE A 104 17.23 -24.33 -22.20
N SER A 105 16.01 -24.29 -22.75
CA SER A 105 15.47 -25.37 -23.54
C SER A 105 16.07 -25.38 -24.97
N ASP A 106 16.53 -26.55 -25.41
CA ASP A 106 17.00 -26.78 -26.79
C ASP A 106 15.85 -26.95 -27.81
N ALA A 107 14.60 -26.88 -27.35
CA ALA A 107 13.44 -27.02 -28.26
C ALA A 107 13.38 -25.84 -29.25
N THR A 108 13.05 -26.13 -30.50
CA THR A 108 12.78 -25.11 -31.53
C THR A 108 11.57 -24.28 -31.08
N LYS A 109 11.84 -23.06 -30.64
CA LYS A 109 10.81 -22.13 -30.20
C LYS A 109 10.28 -21.38 -31.40
N GLU A 110 8.95 -21.29 -31.45
CA GLU A 110 8.31 -20.41 -32.41
C GLU A 110 8.29 -18.97 -31.89
N VAL A 111 8.41 -18.02 -32.80
CA VAL A 111 8.21 -16.61 -32.49
C VAL A 111 6.76 -16.42 -32.03
N PRO A 112 6.49 -15.72 -30.91
CA PRO A 112 5.12 -15.45 -30.47
C PRO A 112 4.27 -14.90 -31.60
N SER A 113 2.96 -15.18 -31.60
CA SER A 113 2.07 -14.67 -32.63
C SER A 113 2.02 -13.13 -32.63
N ALA A 114 1.96 -12.50 -33.81
CA ALA A 114 1.88 -11.04 -33.97
C ALA A 114 0.71 -10.39 -33.21
N ILE A 115 -0.32 -11.17 -32.85
CA ILE A 115 -1.44 -10.70 -32.02
C ILE A 115 -0.96 -10.18 -30.65
N SER A 116 0.20 -10.64 -30.14
CA SER A 116 0.84 -10.16 -28.91
C SER A 116 1.16 -8.67 -28.97
N ILE A 117 1.64 -8.19 -30.09
CA ILE A 117 1.93 -6.75 -30.30
C ILE A 117 0.62 -5.95 -30.29
N TYR A 118 -0.38 -6.41 -31.02
CA TYR A 118 -1.66 -5.68 -31.11
C TYR A 118 -2.36 -5.57 -29.74
N VAL A 119 -2.40 -6.66 -28.95
CA VAL A 119 -3.02 -6.60 -27.62
C VAL A 119 -2.23 -5.74 -26.65
N THR A 120 -0.90 -5.73 -26.73
CA THR A 120 -0.06 -4.86 -25.89
C THR A 120 -0.28 -3.39 -26.23
N VAL A 121 -0.29 -3.03 -27.52
CA VAL A 121 -0.60 -1.66 -27.97
C VAL A 121 -2.01 -1.25 -27.55
N PHE A 122 -3.01 -2.10 -27.77
CA PHE A 122 -4.39 -1.88 -27.32
C PHE A 122 -4.47 -1.64 -25.80
N SER A 123 -3.74 -2.44 -25.02
CA SER A 123 -3.69 -2.30 -23.58
C SER A 123 -3.04 -1.00 -23.13
N ILE A 124 -1.92 -0.59 -23.75
CA ILE A 124 -1.24 0.69 -23.46
C ILE A 124 -2.19 1.86 -23.73
N ILE A 125 -2.84 1.88 -24.89
CA ILE A 125 -3.79 2.94 -25.24
C ILE A 125 -4.97 2.94 -24.27
N GLY A 126 -5.56 1.79 -24.00
CA GLY A 126 -6.67 1.63 -23.06
C GLY A 126 -6.31 2.12 -21.65
N LYS A 127 -5.14 1.73 -21.15
CA LYS A 127 -4.65 2.15 -19.82
C LYS A 127 -4.38 3.66 -19.75
N LEU A 128 -3.82 4.25 -20.81
CA LEU A 128 -3.64 5.71 -20.91
C LEU A 128 -4.96 6.47 -20.90
N LEU A 129 -5.96 5.99 -21.64
CA LEU A 129 -7.30 6.60 -21.65
C LEU A 129 -7.97 6.52 -20.27
N LEU A 130 -7.88 5.37 -19.61
CA LEU A 130 -8.41 5.18 -18.25
C LEU A 130 -7.68 6.08 -17.24
N ALA A 131 -6.35 6.13 -17.29
CA ALA A 131 -5.54 7.01 -16.44
C ALA A 131 -5.89 8.50 -16.64
N HIS A 132 -6.01 8.93 -17.89
CA HIS A 132 -6.43 10.31 -18.20
C HIS A 132 -7.84 10.63 -17.67
N TYR A 133 -8.78 9.71 -17.91
CA TYR A 133 -10.16 9.86 -17.40
C TYR A 133 -10.16 9.98 -15.88
N GLN A 134 -9.45 9.08 -15.19
CA GLN A 134 -9.39 9.02 -13.72
C GLN A 134 -8.70 10.27 -13.14
N TYR A 135 -7.60 10.72 -13.75
CA TYR A 135 -6.90 11.94 -13.35
C TYR A 135 -7.80 13.18 -13.48
N LYS A 136 -8.52 13.31 -14.60
CA LYS A 136 -9.46 14.42 -14.85
C LYS A 136 -10.59 14.44 -13.83
N GLN A 137 -11.18 13.28 -13.51
CA GLN A 137 -12.23 13.20 -12.50
C GLN A 137 -11.67 13.45 -11.10
N GLY A 138 -10.49 12.93 -10.78
CA GLY A 138 -9.81 13.15 -9.49
C GLY A 138 -9.56 14.65 -9.24
N LYS A 139 -9.05 15.36 -10.22
CA LYS A 139 -8.88 16.82 -10.15
C LYS A 139 -10.20 17.57 -10.00
N ARG A 140 -11.26 17.11 -10.68
CA ARG A 140 -12.58 17.76 -10.64
C ARG A 140 -13.24 17.70 -9.25
N ILE A 141 -13.02 16.64 -8.50
CA ILE A 141 -13.64 16.44 -7.18
C ILE A 141 -12.65 16.56 -6.03
N ASP A 142 -11.42 17.01 -6.33
CA ASP A 142 -10.31 17.13 -5.38
C ASP A 142 -10.08 15.83 -4.59
N SER A 143 -9.92 14.71 -5.33
CA SER A 143 -9.67 13.39 -4.78
C SER A 143 -8.23 12.98 -5.01
N SER A 144 -7.43 13.00 -3.93
CA SER A 144 -6.04 12.52 -3.93
C SER A 144 -5.96 11.03 -4.30
N MET A 145 -6.92 10.23 -3.87
CA MET A 145 -7.02 8.80 -4.17
C MET A 145 -7.13 8.53 -5.68
N LEU A 146 -8.05 9.20 -6.38
CA LEU A 146 -8.20 9.01 -7.84
C LEU A 146 -6.98 9.51 -8.60
N THR A 147 -6.36 10.59 -8.13
CA THR A 147 -5.16 11.16 -8.76
C THR A 147 -3.96 10.23 -8.58
N ALA A 148 -3.75 9.69 -7.37
CA ALA A 148 -2.69 8.73 -7.09
C ALA A 148 -2.85 7.44 -7.92
N ASN A 149 -4.07 6.90 -8.00
CA ASN A 149 -4.34 5.71 -8.80
C ASN A 149 -4.11 5.94 -10.30
N ALA A 150 -4.46 7.13 -10.82
CA ALA A 150 -4.15 7.50 -12.20
C ALA A 150 -2.64 7.57 -12.48
N ILE A 151 -1.83 8.01 -11.51
CA ILE A 151 -0.37 8.02 -11.60
C ILE A 151 0.16 6.58 -11.61
N ASN A 152 -0.35 5.69 -10.76
CA ASN A 152 0.00 4.27 -10.78
C ASN A 152 -0.26 3.65 -12.15
N MET A 153 -1.44 3.88 -12.72
CA MET A 153 -1.77 3.37 -14.07
C MET A 153 -0.80 3.87 -15.15
N ARG A 154 -0.26 5.10 -15.00
CA ARG A 154 0.78 5.61 -15.92
C ARG A 154 2.11 4.88 -15.75
N ASN A 155 2.48 4.51 -14.52
CA ASN A 155 3.68 3.73 -14.25
C ASN A 155 3.59 2.33 -14.89
N ASP A 156 2.41 1.70 -14.83
CA ASP A 156 2.18 0.40 -15.48
C ASP A 156 2.29 0.49 -17.02
N VAL A 157 1.92 1.63 -17.61
CA VAL A 157 2.13 1.89 -19.05
C VAL A 157 3.63 1.86 -19.39
N ILE A 158 4.51 2.32 -18.50
CA ILE A 158 5.95 2.26 -18.72
C ILE A 158 6.42 0.80 -18.77
N ILE A 159 5.92 -0.05 -17.87
CA ILE A 159 6.21 -1.50 -17.84
C ILE A 159 5.72 -2.16 -19.14
N SER A 160 4.45 -1.95 -19.49
CA SER A 160 3.87 -2.48 -20.74
C SER A 160 4.59 -1.96 -22.00
N SER A 161 5.13 -0.74 -21.98
CA SER A 161 5.95 -0.20 -23.07
C SER A 161 7.29 -0.94 -23.18
N GLY A 162 7.90 -1.31 -22.06
CA GLY A 162 9.09 -2.18 -22.03
C GLY A 162 8.80 -3.55 -22.66
N VAL A 163 7.64 -4.15 -22.34
CA VAL A 163 7.17 -5.39 -22.94
C VAL A 163 7.02 -5.25 -24.47
N LEU A 164 6.39 -4.16 -24.91
CA LEU A 164 6.22 -3.89 -26.34
C LEU A 164 7.58 -3.80 -27.06
N VAL A 165 8.54 -3.12 -26.47
CA VAL A 165 9.90 -3.04 -27.02
C VAL A 165 10.54 -4.43 -27.12
N GLY A 166 10.45 -5.25 -26.07
CA GLY A 166 10.93 -6.63 -26.07
C GLY A 166 10.28 -7.47 -27.17
N LEU A 167 8.95 -7.36 -27.36
CA LEU A 167 8.23 -8.03 -28.43
C LEU A 167 8.69 -7.58 -29.82
N VAL A 168 8.80 -6.27 -30.04
CA VAL A 168 9.26 -5.73 -31.33
C VAL A 168 10.64 -6.27 -31.68
N PHE A 169 11.58 -6.31 -30.74
CA PHE A 169 12.88 -6.92 -30.96
C PHE A 169 12.78 -8.42 -31.23
N THR A 170 11.91 -9.16 -30.52
CA THR A 170 11.66 -10.59 -30.77
C THR A 170 11.21 -10.82 -32.23
N PHE A 171 10.33 -9.96 -32.75
CA PHE A 171 9.84 -10.07 -34.14
C PHE A 171 10.89 -9.65 -35.18
N ILE A 172 11.62 -8.54 -34.96
CA ILE A 172 12.63 -8.04 -35.91
C ILE A 172 13.77 -9.03 -36.05
N PHE A 173 14.30 -9.53 -34.94
CA PHE A 173 15.44 -10.44 -34.93
C PHE A 173 15.03 -11.91 -35.11
N LYS A 174 13.73 -12.22 -35.05
CA LYS A 174 13.18 -13.60 -35.08
C LYS A 174 13.82 -14.49 -34.00
N LEU A 175 14.10 -13.94 -32.83
CA LEU A 175 14.71 -14.59 -31.69
C LEU A 175 13.71 -14.77 -30.56
N PRO A 176 13.04 -15.93 -30.43
CA PRO A 176 12.05 -16.19 -29.38
C PRO A 176 12.62 -16.06 -27.95
N ILE A 177 13.92 -16.20 -27.80
CA ILE A 177 14.61 -16.07 -26.51
C ILE A 177 14.43 -14.67 -25.91
N LEU A 178 14.26 -13.63 -26.73
CA LEU A 178 14.07 -12.26 -26.26
C LEU A 178 12.72 -12.09 -25.52
N ASP A 179 11.66 -12.78 -25.95
CA ASP A 179 10.40 -12.83 -25.22
C ASP A 179 10.57 -13.49 -23.86
N SER A 180 11.30 -14.61 -23.79
CA SER A 180 11.60 -15.28 -22.52
C SER A 180 12.45 -14.43 -21.58
N ILE A 181 13.43 -13.68 -22.10
CA ILE A 181 14.23 -12.73 -21.31
C ILE A 181 13.34 -11.59 -20.79
N THR A 182 12.47 -11.04 -21.64
CA THR A 182 11.51 -10.01 -21.22
C THR A 182 10.57 -10.56 -20.14
N GLY A 183 10.05 -11.76 -20.32
CA GLY A 183 9.26 -12.48 -19.32
C GLY A 183 10.00 -12.69 -17.99
N LEU A 184 11.30 -13.03 -18.05
CA LEU A 184 12.16 -13.15 -16.87
C LEU A 184 12.26 -11.83 -16.11
N ILE A 185 12.53 -10.74 -16.81
CA ILE A 185 12.61 -9.40 -16.19
C ILE A 185 11.29 -9.04 -15.51
N ILE A 186 10.16 -9.25 -16.17
CA ILE A 186 8.84 -8.96 -15.63
C ILE A 186 8.55 -9.82 -14.40
N SER A 187 8.88 -11.11 -14.43
CA SER A 187 8.68 -12.01 -13.29
C SER A 187 9.44 -11.52 -12.04
N LEU A 188 10.66 -10.99 -12.20
CA LEU A 188 11.42 -10.39 -11.11
C LEU A 188 10.73 -9.12 -10.55
N PHE A 189 10.12 -8.30 -11.41
CA PHE A 189 9.33 -7.15 -10.95
C PHE A 189 8.09 -7.60 -10.18
N ILE A 190 7.37 -8.62 -10.64
CA ILE A 190 6.19 -9.18 -9.94
C ILE A 190 6.60 -9.73 -8.57
N ILE A 191 7.69 -10.49 -8.48
CA ILE A 191 8.23 -11.02 -7.22
C ILE A 191 8.61 -9.87 -6.27
N LYS A 192 9.35 -8.88 -6.76
CA LYS A 192 9.72 -7.71 -5.96
C LYS A 192 8.49 -6.98 -5.42
N SER A 193 7.49 -6.74 -6.26
CA SER A 193 6.23 -6.09 -5.86
C SER A 193 5.50 -6.90 -4.81
N SER A 194 5.37 -8.22 -4.99
CA SER A 194 4.70 -9.09 -4.03
C SER A 194 5.40 -9.13 -2.67
N VAL A 195 6.74 -9.14 -2.65
CA VAL A 195 7.53 -9.08 -1.42
C VAL A 195 7.34 -7.73 -0.72
N SER A 196 7.30 -6.62 -1.46
CA SER A 196 7.00 -5.30 -0.88
C SER A 196 5.63 -5.29 -0.22
N ILE A 197 4.59 -5.74 -0.93
CA ILE A 197 3.22 -5.83 -0.39
C ILE A 197 3.18 -6.72 0.88
N PHE A 198 3.92 -7.83 0.88
CA PHE A 198 4.01 -8.72 2.04
C PHE A 198 4.66 -8.04 3.23
N ILE A 199 5.76 -7.31 3.04
CA ILE A 199 6.47 -6.58 4.10
C ILE A 199 5.59 -5.45 4.64
N ASP A 200 4.96 -4.66 3.75
CA ASP A 200 4.10 -3.54 4.13
C ASP A 200 2.89 -4.00 4.96
N SER A 201 2.30 -5.16 4.60
CA SER A 201 1.21 -5.75 5.37
C SER A 201 1.65 -6.26 6.75
N ASN A 202 2.93 -6.63 6.92
CA ASN A 202 3.46 -7.03 8.23
C ASN A 202 3.52 -5.86 9.21
N VAL A 203 3.89 -4.65 8.75
CA VAL A 203 3.98 -3.46 9.60
C VAL A 203 2.65 -3.25 10.34
N GLU A 204 1.54 -3.30 9.61
CA GLU A 204 0.21 -3.12 10.18
C GLU A 204 -0.20 -4.27 11.11
N LEU A 205 0.08 -5.53 10.74
CA LEU A 205 -0.25 -6.70 11.55
C LEU A 205 0.56 -6.79 12.85
N MET A 206 1.76 -6.22 12.86
CA MET A 206 2.67 -6.19 14.02
C MET A 206 2.53 -4.89 14.83
N ASP A 207 1.42 -4.17 14.69
CA ASP A 207 1.17 -2.89 15.39
C ASP A 207 2.23 -1.80 15.09
N GLY A 208 2.86 -1.85 13.92
CA GLY A 208 3.81 -0.84 13.47
C GLY A 208 3.12 0.40 12.89
N VAL A 209 3.89 1.48 12.78
CA VAL A 209 3.49 2.71 12.07
C VAL A 209 4.27 2.84 10.77
N LYS A 210 3.60 3.34 9.72
CA LYS A 210 4.23 3.54 8.40
C LYS A 210 5.06 4.81 8.35
N ASP A 211 4.60 5.87 9.03
CA ASP A 211 5.28 7.16 9.11
C ASP A 211 5.76 7.41 10.54
N VAL A 212 7.07 7.28 10.75
CA VAL A 212 7.69 7.51 12.05
C VAL A 212 7.68 8.99 12.47
N ASN A 213 7.41 9.93 11.54
CA ASN A 213 7.29 11.36 11.88
C ASN A 213 6.07 11.63 12.77
N VAL A 214 5.13 10.70 12.88
CA VAL A 214 4.01 10.81 13.82
C VAL A 214 4.50 11.03 15.26
N TYR A 215 5.61 10.41 15.64
CA TYR A 215 6.18 10.58 16.98
C TYR A 215 6.67 12.02 17.23
N ASN A 216 7.33 12.67 16.25
CA ASN A 216 7.72 14.07 16.36
C ASN A 216 6.50 14.97 16.61
N LYS A 217 5.44 14.77 15.84
CA LYS A 217 4.19 15.54 16.01
C LYS A 217 3.55 15.34 17.38
N ILE A 218 3.64 14.11 17.93
CA ILE A 218 3.14 13.83 19.28
C ILE A 218 3.95 14.60 20.31
N PHE A 219 5.27 14.55 20.24
CA PHE A 219 6.14 15.26 21.17
C PHE A 219 5.93 16.79 21.11
N GLU A 220 5.91 17.37 19.91
CA GLU A 220 5.62 18.78 19.69
C GLU A 220 4.26 19.19 20.27
N ALA A 221 3.21 18.39 20.00
CA ALA A 221 1.88 18.67 20.49
C ALA A 221 1.75 18.64 22.02
N VAL A 222 2.52 17.79 22.71
CA VAL A 222 2.56 17.74 24.19
C VAL A 222 3.32 18.95 24.75
N GLU A 223 4.42 19.36 24.13
CA GLU A 223 5.22 20.51 24.55
C GLU A 223 4.45 21.83 24.48
N GLU A 224 3.43 21.94 23.63
CA GLU A 224 2.56 23.11 23.52
C GLU A 224 1.55 23.23 24.69
N VAL A 225 1.37 22.18 25.50
CA VAL A 225 0.38 22.15 26.57
C VAL A 225 0.96 22.59 27.90
N PRO A 226 0.51 23.74 28.47
CA PRO A 226 1.00 24.19 29.76
C PRO A 226 0.70 23.19 30.89
N GLY A 227 1.73 22.85 31.65
CA GLY A 227 1.61 21.92 32.77
C GLY A 227 1.90 20.46 32.43
N ALA A 228 1.94 20.09 31.15
CA ALA A 228 2.45 18.82 30.70
C ALA A 228 3.97 18.90 30.49
N SER A 229 4.70 17.87 30.91
CA SER A 229 6.16 17.79 30.76
C SER A 229 6.59 16.36 30.49
N ASN A 230 7.82 16.20 30.02
CA ASN A 230 8.49 14.91 29.82
C ASN A 230 7.62 13.84 29.14
N PRO A 231 7.10 14.06 27.92
CA PRO A 231 6.39 13.01 27.20
C PRO A 231 7.34 11.82 26.92
N HIS A 232 6.95 10.64 27.34
CA HIS A 232 7.78 9.43 27.22
C HIS A 232 6.92 8.20 27.03
N ARG A 233 7.55 7.04 26.76
CA ARG A 233 6.88 5.79 26.48
C ARG A 233 5.78 5.90 25.42
N VAL A 234 5.98 6.75 24.43
CA VAL A 234 5.01 6.96 23.35
C VAL A 234 4.91 5.71 22.51
N ARG A 235 3.71 5.18 22.40
CA ARG A 235 3.38 4.01 21.57
C ARG A 235 2.26 4.39 20.63
N SER A 236 2.50 4.18 19.34
CA SER A 236 1.46 4.36 18.33
C SER A 236 1.32 3.09 17.51
N ARG A 237 0.10 2.70 17.22
CA ARG A 237 -0.23 1.59 16.32
C ARG A 237 -1.34 1.98 15.37
N MET A 238 -1.38 1.31 14.22
CA MET A 238 -2.44 1.51 13.24
C MET A 238 -3.62 0.57 13.50
N ILE A 239 -4.83 1.12 13.45
CA ILE A 239 -6.09 0.39 13.37
C ILE A 239 -6.73 0.79 12.04
N GLY A 240 -6.47 0.02 10.97
CA GLY A 240 -6.72 0.45 9.59
C GLY A 240 -5.85 1.66 9.22
N ASN A 241 -6.48 2.78 8.89
CA ASN A 241 -5.78 4.04 8.61
C ASN A 241 -5.83 5.04 9.77
N LEU A 242 -6.25 4.60 10.96
CA LEU A 242 -6.39 5.44 12.14
C LEU A 242 -5.28 5.12 13.15
N TYR A 243 -4.74 6.16 13.80
CA TYR A 243 -3.75 6.01 14.85
C TYR A 243 -4.40 5.77 16.22
N MET A 244 -3.99 4.72 16.92
CA MET A 244 -4.23 4.58 18.34
C MET A 244 -2.92 4.92 19.07
N ILE A 245 -2.96 5.94 19.93
CA ILE A 245 -1.79 6.52 20.58
C ILE A 245 -1.90 6.31 22.08
N THR A 246 -0.81 5.86 22.71
CA THR A 246 -0.68 5.83 24.16
C THR A 246 0.63 6.50 24.53
N LEU A 247 0.61 7.36 25.56
CA LEU A 247 1.79 8.06 26.03
C LEU A 247 1.67 8.35 27.53
N ASP A 248 2.82 8.57 28.14
CA ASP A 248 2.94 8.98 29.51
C ASP A 248 3.47 10.41 29.55
N ILE A 249 2.93 11.22 30.46
CA ILE A 249 3.38 12.62 30.70
C ILE A 249 3.59 12.84 32.18
N GLU A 250 4.47 13.76 32.53
CA GLU A 250 4.66 14.22 33.89
C GLU A 250 3.94 15.55 34.15
N VAL A 251 3.35 15.65 35.35
CA VAL A 251 2.73 16.88 35.86
C VAL A 251 3.21 17.21 37.26
N ASN A 252 3.04 18.44 37.71
CA ASN A 252 3.39 18.85 39.04
C ASN A 252 2.66 17.98 40.11
N PRO A 253 3.38 17.30 41.03
CA PRO A 253 2.78 16.38 42.01
C PRO A 253 1.90 17.09 43.05
N GLN A 254 1.90 18.40 43.11
CA GLN A 254 1.07 19.19 44.05
C GLN A 254 -0.29 19.60 43.50
N ILE A 255 -0.62 19.27 42.23
CA ILE A 255 -1.94 19.57 41.65
C ILE A 255 -2.98 18.52 42.05
N THR A 256 -4.23 18.89 41.93
CA THR A 256 -5.34 17.96 42.15
C THR A 256 -5.51 17.00 40.97
N ILE A 257 -6.16 15.85 41.22
CA ILE A 257 -6.52 14.89 40.15
C ILE A 257 -7.34 15.56 39.06
N THR A 258 -8.23 16.49 39.42
CA THR A 258 -9.04 17.24 38.44
C THR A 258 -8.17 18.08 37.50
N GLN A 259 -7.18 18.81 38.07
CA GLN A 259 -6.23 19.58 37.25
C GLN A 259 -5.34 18.70 36.37
N ALA A 260 -4.89 17.56 36.91
CA ALA A 260 -4.13 16.57 36.12
C ALA A 260 -4.95 16.02 34.94
N HIS A 261 -6.22 15.73 35.18
CA HIS A 261 -7.15 15.28 34.12
C HIS A 261 -7.38 16.37 33.06
N GLU A 262 -7.55 17.63 33.45
CA GLU A 262 -7.70 18.75 32.50
C GLU A 262 -6.45 18.94 31.64
N ILE A 263 -5.25 18.72 32.19
CA ILE A 263 -3.99 18.73 31.42
C ILE A 263 -4.00 17.55 30.41
N ALA A 264 -4.35 16.32 30.83
CA ALA A 264 -4.43 15.16 29.96
C ALA A 264 -5.40 15.37 28.80
N GLU A 265 -6.61 15.92 29.08
CA GLU A 265 -7.58 16.27 28.02
C GLU A 265 -7.02 17.34 27.05
N SER A 266 -6.24 18.29 27.57
CA SER A 266 -5.61 19.32 26.74
C SER A 266 -4.55 18.73 25.82
N VAL A 267 -3.76 17.75 26.30
CA VAL A 267 -2.80 16.97 25.52
C VAL A 267 -3.53 16.16 24.42
N GLU A 268 -4.62 15.47 24.76
CA GLU A 268 -5.39 14.76 23.76
C GLU A 268 -5.94 15.68 22.65
N LYS A 269 -6.44 16.86 23.02
CA LYS A 269 -6.93 17.86 22.06
C LYS A 269 -5.80 18.41 21.17
N SER A 270 -4.63 18.69 21.75
CA SER A 270 -3.46 19.17 21.00
C SER A 270 -3.00 18.11 19.98
N ILE A 271 -2.85 16.86 20.40
CA ILE A 271 -2.47 15.76 19.50
C ILE A 271 -3.52 15.56 18.39
N LYS A 272 -4.83 15.57 18.70
CA LYS A 272 -5.91 15.47 17.70
C LYS A 272 -5.94 16.63 16.72
N SER A 273 -5.44 17.81 17.09
CA SER A 273 -5.34 18.96 16.18
C SER A 273 -4.12 18.89 15.26
N SER A 274 -3.05 18.21 15.69
CA SER A 274 -1.77 18.11 14.97
C SER A 274 -1.68 16.87 14.09
N ILE A 275 -2.49 15.83 14.37
CA ILE A 275 -2.48 14.55 13.67
C ILE A 275 -3.88 14.22 13.16
N ASP A 276 -3.99 14.05 11.85
CA ASP A 276 -5.21 13.55 11.22
C ASP A 276 -5.39 12.04 11.49
N ASN A 277 -6.64 11.56 11.40
CA ASN A 277 -6.97 10.14 11.48
C ASN A 277 -6.57 9.48 12.82
N VAL A 278 -6.88 10.13 13.94
CA VAL A 278 -6.69 9.54 15.27
C VAL A 278 -7.95 8.75 15.66
N TYR A 279 -7.77 7.46 16.05
CA TYR A 279 -8.82 6.60 16.58
C TYR A 279 -9.09 6.93 18.04
N ASP A 280 -8.04 6.88 18.84
CA ASP A 280 -8.12 7.15 20.28
C ASP A 280 -6.74 7.51 20.83
N ILE A 281 -6.73 8.26 21.95
CA ILE A 281 -5.51 8.64 22.65
C ILE A 281 -5.71 8.29 24.13
N LEU A 282 -4.74 7.59 24.70
CA LEU A 282 -4.68 7.32 26.13
C LEU A 282 -3.45 8.03 26.71
N VAL A 283 -3.70 9.00 27.58
CA VAL A 283 -2.66 9.72 28.30
C VAL A 283 -2.59 9.20 29.74
N HIS A 284 -1.45 8.65 30.10
CA HIS A 284 -1.12 8.29 31.48
C HIS A 284 -0.38 9.47 32.13
N VAL A 285 -0.82 9.85 33.33
CA VAL A 285 -0.27 11.01 34.03
C VAL A 285 0.54 10.54 35.22
N GLU A 286 1.81 10.98 35.29
CA GLU A 286 2.75 10.64 36.35
C GLU A 286 3.18 11.93 37.10
N PRO A 287 3.54 11.83 38.40
CA PRO A 287 4.09 12.94 39.14
C PRO A 287 5.53 13.24 38.69
N ALA A 288 5.85 14.50 38.43
CA ALA A 288 7.18 14.92 38.00
C ALA A 288 8.24 14.61 39.06
N GLY A 289 9.37 14.04 38.61
CA GLY A 289 10.54 13.77 39.46
C GLY A 289 10.59 12.37 40.09
N GLU A 290 9.67 11.48 39.74
CA GLU A 290 9.79 10.04 40.07
C GLU A 290 10.78 9.35 39.12
N CYS A 291 11.64 8.49 39.68
CA CYS A 291 12.65 7.77 38.91
C CYS A 291 11.93 6.69 38.05
N GLN A 292 11.95 6.88 36.74
CA GLN A 292 11.34 5.93 35.81
C GLN A 292 12.16 4.64 35.80
N THR A 293 11.50 3.52 35.95
CA THR A 293 12.10 2.21 35.70
C THR A 293 12.35 2.08 34.19
N ASN A 294 13.52 1.55 33.80
CA ASN A 294 13.85 1.25 32.40
C ASN A 294 12.79 0.31 31.80
N GLU A 295 11.78 0.88 31.18
CA GLU A 295 10.75 0.11 30.50
C GLU A 295 11.18 -0.27 29.08
N LYS A 296 10.86 -1.50 28.70
CA LYS A 296 11.32 -2.13 27.46
C LYS A 296 10.63 -1.58 26.21
N PHE A 297 9.44 -1.00 26.35
CA PHE A 297 8.58 -0.62 25.22
C PHE A 297 8.17 0.85 25.26
N GLY A 298 8.17 1.48 24.11
CA GLY A 298 7.83 2.87 23.91
C GLY A 298 8.99 3.65 23.28
N ILE A 299 8.68 4.82 22.75
CA ILE A 299 9.66 5.71 22.13
C ILE A 299 9.74 6.96 22.99
N ASP A 300 10.96 7.33 23.35
CA ASP A 300 11.29 8.57 24.01
C ASP A 300 11.86 9.58 23.00
N LYS A 301 11.81 10.87 23.34
CA LYS A 301 12.25 11.94 22.43
C LYS A 301 13.69 11.74 21.92
N ASP A 302 14.60 11.33 22.78
CA ASP A 302 16.00 11.03 22.43
C ASP A 302 16.17 9.93 21.40
N MET A 303 15.24 8.97 21.34
CA MET A 303 15.27 7.86 20.37
C MET A 303 14.91 8.32 18.97
N VAL A 304 13.99 9.28 18.86
CA VAL A 304 13.56 9.82 17.57
C VAL A 304 14.70 10.65 16.95
N GLU A 305 15.36 11.48 17.74
CA GLU A 305 16.49 12.29 17.27
C GLU A 305 17.68 11.45 16.79
N LYS A 306 17.94 10.30 17.42
CA LYS A 306 18.98 9.35 17.00
C LYS A 306 18.65 8.60 15.71
N THR A 307 17.36 8.45 15.39
CA THR A 307 16.93 7.72 14.17
C THR A 307 17.01 8.59 12.93
N ILE A 308 16.82 9.90 13.06
CA ILE A 308 16.93 10.88 11.96
C ILE A 308 18.40 11.06 11.53
N ASN A 309 19.36 10.84 12.42
CA ASN A 309 20.78 11.03 12.19
C ASN A 309 21.54 9.75 11.74
N LYS A 310 20.85 8.64 11.42
CA LYS A 310 21.51 7.51 10.77
C LYS A 310 21.41 7.67 9.24
N PRO A 311 22.56 7.70 8.52
CA PRO A 311 22.62 7.85 7.08
C PRO A 311 22.04 6.64 6.34
#